data_b2609235d0837e8266200643b147bc8f
#
_entry.id   b2609235d0837e8266200643b147bc8f
#
_cell.length_a   1.000
_cell.length_b   1.000
_cell.length_c   1.000
_cell.angle_alpha   90.00
_cell.angle_beta   90.00
_cell.angle_gamma   90.00
#
_symmetry.space_group_name_H-M   'P 1'
#
loop_
_entity.id
_entity.type
_entity.pdbx_description
1 polymer ?
#
loop_
_entity_poly.entity_id
_entity_poly.type
_entity_poly.pdbx_seq_one_letter_code
_entity_poly.pdbx_strand_id
1 'polypeptide(L)'
;MAVNPTRAHVITGSFGSGKTTAIRWLMAHKPEEELWVVILNEFTDAGIDALQVAQAARGNYDVRLVAGGCLCCVGELEFGKQLRDLLRNFKPARLLIEPSGAGHAADIVDTLALYEAQKALQLDSVICLVDSQDTGRILDKRPPIEWSQIQSADALLLSKPDLAHEKERQDFERIAAEQYPQKPYLGACSHGELPQEALRKFEREPRFSLVPHSAALAVPLSSAFEIAGLSGTETQLQALGFWAVQWMLPRELVFARAILEPRLSWLLEANQVWLRRMKGVFRTGLGPSWLVQSQGRGLTGEDSAFRRDSRIEIVLSAAPTNEFLDLWRNLLRDAANPPKSPRPPPP
;
A
#
# COMPACT_ATOMS: atom_id res chain seq x y z
N MET A 1 -8.32 -36.33 8.22
CA MET A 1 -9.17 -35.13 8.08
C MET A 1 -8.72 -34.39 6.82
N ALA A 2 -9.62 -34.12 5.88
CA ALA A 2 -9.26 -33.33 4.71
C ALA A 2 -8.85 -31.92 5.18
N VAL A 3 -7.63 -31.53 4.92
CA VAL A 3 -7.16 -30.16 5.21
C VAL A 3 -7.85 -29.25 4.19
N ASN A 4 -8.67 -28.31 4.67
CA ASN A 4 -9.26 -27.32 3.80
C ASN A 4 -8.15 -26.52 3.10
N PRO A 5 -8.26 -26.27 1.80
CA PRO A 5 -7.25 -25.48 1.09
C PRO A 5 -7.18 -24.04 1.66
N THR A 6 -6.00 -23.46 1.66
CA THR A 6 -5.81 -22.04 2.00
C THR A 6 -6.66 -21.17 1.08
N ARG A 7 -7.51 -20.32 1.64
CA ARG A 7 -8.36 -19.40 0.88
C ARG A 7 -7.61 -18.08 0.64
N ALA A 8 -7.38 -17.72 -0.61
CA ALA A 8 -6.64 -16.52 -0.98
C ALA A 8 -7.57 -15.40 -1.48
N HIS A 9 -7.25 -14.17 -1.08
CA HIS A 9 -7.92 -12.94 -1.51
C HIS A 9 -6.86 -11.93 -1.94
N VAL A 10 -7.09 -11.27 -3.07
CA VAL A 10 -6.27 -10.16 -3.54
C VAL A 10 -7.06 -8.87 -3.34
N ILE A 11 -6.46 -7.89 -2.66
CA ILE A 11 -7.06 -6.57 -2.42
C ILE A 11 -6.22 -5.54 -3.13
N THR A 12 -6.70 -5.10 -4.30
CA THR A 12 -6.00 -4.18 -5.20
C THR A 12 -6.70 -2.81 -5.29
N GLY A 13 -6.12 -1.88 -6.02
CA GLY A 13 -6.58 -0.50 -6.22
C GLY A 13 -5.43 0.48 -6.21
N SER A 14 -5.67 1.71 -6.63
CA SER A 14 -4.68 2.79 -6.71
C SER A 14 -4.06 3.12 -5.33
N PHE A 15 -3.00 3.92 -5.34
CA PHE A 15 -2.47 4.50 -4.11
C PHE A 15 -3.58 5.26 -3.37
N GLY A 16 -3.69 4.99 -2.07
CA GLY A 16 -4.64 5.69 -1.24
C GLY A 16 -6.09 5.20 -1.32
N SER A 17 -6.41 4.21 -2.13
CA SER A 17 -7.76 3.65 -2.24
C SER A 17 -8.27 2.91 -1.00
N GLY A 18 -7.44 2.79 0.06
CA GLY A 18 -7.85 2.17 1.32
C GLY A 18 -7.54 0.68 1.46
N LYS A 19 -6.70 0.09 0.60
CA LYS A 19 -6.30 -1.34 0.66
C LYS A 19 -5.82 -1.77 2.04
N THR A 20 -4.79 -1.11 2.55
CA THR A 20 -4.22 -1.41 3.88
C THR A 20 -5.26 -1.23 4.99
N THR A 21 -6.16 -0.23 4.87
CA THR A 21 -7.26 -0.02 5.83
C THR A 21 -8.25 -1.20 5.81
N ALA A 22 -8.59 -1.70 4.63
CA ALA A 22 -9.46 -2.86 4.48
C ALA A 22 -8.83 -4.14 5.05
N ILE A 23 -7.54 -4.35 4.81
CA ILE A 23 -6.79 -5.47 5.40
C ILE A 23 -6.73 -5.35 6.93
N ARG A 24 -6.46 -4.16 7.46
CA ARG A 24 -6.49 -3.89 8.92
C ARG A 24 -7.85 -4.23 9.52
N TRP A 25 -8.93 -3.82 8.87
CA TRP A 25 -10.29 -4.13 9.31
C TRP A 25 -10.52 -5.65 9.34
N LEU A 26 -10.13 -6.39 8.29
CA LEU A 26 -10.22 -7.84 8.24
C LEU A 26 -9.41 -8.50 9.35
N MET A 27 -8.17 -8.05 9.59
CA MET A 27 -7.30 -8.62 10.61
C MET A 27 -7.80 -8.35 12.04
N ALA A 28 -8.51 -7.24 12.26
CA ALA A 28 -9.15 -6.93 13.53
C ALA A 28 -10.42 -7.76 13.81
N HIS A 29 -11.08 -8.29 12.75
CA HIS A 29 -12.35 -9.00 12.84
C HIS A 29 -12.24 -10.49 12.47
N LYS A 30 -11.03 -11.01 12.23
CA LYS A 30 -10.81 -12.42 11.93
C LYS A 30 -11.10 -13.32 13.15
N PRO A 31 -11.46 -14.61 12.93
CA PRO A 31 -11.49 -15.61 14.00
C PRO A 31 -10.10 -15.74 14.65
N GLU A 32 -10.03 -15.75 15.99
CA GLU A 32 -8.75 -15.80 16.73
C GLU A 32 -8.02 -17.11 16.52
N GLU A 33 -8.75 -18.21 16.34
CA GLU A 33 -8.22 -19.56 16.19
C GLU A 33 -7.61 -19.81 14.82
N GLU A 34 -8.03 -19.04 13.80
CA GLU A 34 -7.55 -19.21 12.44
C GLU A 34 -6.22 -18.50 12.24
N LEU A 35 -5.25 -19.19 11.65
CA LEU A 35 -4.04 -18.57 11.15
C LEU A 35 -4.36 -17.84 9.85
N TRP A 36 -4.27 -16.52 9.88
CA TRP A 36 -4.32 -15.69 8.68
C TRP A 36 -2.95 -15.11 8.38
N VAL A 37 -2.58 -15.11 7.11
CA VAL A 37 -1.33 -14.53 6.64
C VAL A 37 -1.62 -13.39 5.68
N VAL A 38 -0.89 -12.31 5.84
CA VAL A 38 -0.94 -11.15 4.95
C VAL A 38 0.39 -11.04 4.21
N ILE A 39 0.33 -10.92 2.89
CA ILE A 39 1.47 -10.56 2.04
C ILE A 39 1.24 -9.15 1.53
N LEU A 40 2.13 -8.25 1.89
CA LEU A 40 2.13 -6.86 1.44
C LEU A 40 3.26 -6.65 0.45
N ASN A 41 2.92 -6.13 -0.73
CA ASN A 41 3.92 -5.65 -1.67
C ASN A 41 4.01 -4.13 -1.55
N GLU A 42 4.97 -3.66 -0.79
CA GLU A 42 5.29 -2.24 -0.68
C GLU A 42 6.25 -1.80 -1.79
N PHE A 43 6.12 -0.55 -2.19
CA PHE A 43 7.00 0.04 -3.20
C PHE A 43 8.45 0.16 -2.69
N THR A 44 8.62 0.28 -1.37
CA THR A 44 9.92 0.35 -0.68
C THR A 44 9.94 -0.59 0.52
N ASP A 45 11.12 -0.79 1.10
CA ASP A 45 11.35 -1.63 2.29
C ASP A 45 10.96 -0.95 3.61
N ALA A 46 10.23 0.18 3.57
CA ALA A 46 9.88 0.92 4.79
C ALA A 46 9.05 0.10 5.78
N GLY A 47 8.26 -0.86 5.29
CA GLY A 47 7.49 -1.79 6.12
C GLY A 47 6.41 -1.11 6.97
N ILE A 48 5.97 0.10 6.61
CA ILE A 48 5.01 0.88 7.42
C ILE A 48 3.62 0.26 7.33
N ASP A 49 3.21 -0.20 6.15
CA ASP A 49 1.93 -0.88 5.98
C ASP A 49 1.88 -2.19 6.79
N ALA A 50 2.98 -2.94 6.82
CA ALA A 50 3.08 -4.15 7.66
C ALA A 50 2.94 -3.85 9.15
N LEU A 51 3.51 -2.74 9.62
CA LEU A 51 3.35 -2.31 11.00
C LEU A 51 1.89 -1.98 11.33
N GLN A 52 1.19 -1.28 10.44
CA GLN A 52 -0.22 -0.95 10.61
C GLN A 52 -1.09 -2.20 10.67
N VAL A 53 -0.85 -3.17 9.78
CA VAL A 53 -1.58 -4.44 9.73
C VAL A 53 -1.32 -5.26 10.99
N ALA A 54 -0.06 -5.42 11.40
CA ALA A 54 0.31 -6.16 12.60
C ALA A 54 -0.28 -5.56 13.88
N GLN A 55 -0.40 -4.24 13.94
CA GLN A 55 -1.01 -3.53 15.06
C GLN A 55 -2.51 -3.79 15.21
N ALA A 56 -3.20 -4.00 14.10
CA ALA A 56 -4.64 -4.27 14.08
C ALA A 56 -4.97 -5.76 14.27
N ALA A 57 -4.02 -6.66 13.99
CA ALA A 57 -4.26 -8.10 13.96
C ALA A 57 -4.54 -8.69 15.35
N ARG A 58 -5.46 -9.66 15.41
CA ARG A 58 -5.81 -10.43 16.60
C ARG A 58 -5.50 -11.91 16.41
N GLY A 59 -5.23 -12.62 17.52
CA GLY A 59 -5.00 -14.07 17.52
C GLY A 59 -3.80 -14.48 16.67
N ASN A 60 -3.93 -15.60 15.94
CA ASN A 60 -2.86 -16.19 15.12
C ASN A 60 -2.74 -15.46 13.77
N TYR A 61 -1.60 -14.84 13.51
CA TYR A 61 -1.33 -14.17 12.24
C TYR A 61 0.16 -14.14 11.90
N ASP A 62 0.46 -13.94 10.62
CA ASP A 62 1.79 -13.59 10.12
C ASP A 62 1.66 -12.48 9.07
N VAL A 63 2.60 -11.54 9.04
CA VAL A 63 2.64 -10.43 8.08
C VAL A 63 3.98 -10.45 7.38
N ARG A 64 3.98 -10.60 6.07
CA ARG A 64 5.17 -10.69 5.22
C ARG A 64 5.24 -9.54 4.26
N LEU A 65 6.43 -9.01 4.10
CA LEU A 65 6.75 -8.02 3.09
C LEU A 65 7.44 -8.70 1.91
N VAL A 66 6.98 -8.38 0.72
CA VAL A 66 7.73 -8.62 -0.51
C VAL A 66 8.29 -7.28 -0.94
N ALA A 67 9.57 -7.10 -0.67
CA ALA A 67 10.30 -5.88 -0.96
C ALA A 67 10.83 -5.86 -2.39
N GLY A 68 11.13 -4.67 -2.91
CA GLY A 68 11.91 -4.53 -4.15
C GLY A 68 11.12 -4.17 -5.39
N GLY A 69 10.11 -3.33 -5.28
CA GLY A 69 9.33 -2.85 -6.44
C GLY A 69 8.09 -3.70 -6.72
N CYS A 70 7.58 -3.67 -7.95
CA CYS A 70 6.40 -4.47 -8.28
C CYS A 70 6.70 -5.95 -8.23
N LEU A 71 5.77 -6.71 -7.64
CA LEU A 71 5.73 -8.18 -7.72
C LEU A 71 5.86 -8.70 -9.17
N CYS A 72 5.58 -7.86 -10.15
CA CYS A 72 5.60 -8.20 -11.58
C CYS A 72 6.98 -8.30 -12.24
N CYS A 73 8.11 -7.94 -11.60
CA CYS A 73 9.39 -7.91 -12.32
C CYS A 73 10.53 -8.68 -11.64
N VAL A 74 10.77 -8.46 -10.37
CA VAL A 74 11.79 -9.18 -9.58
C VAL A 74 11.11 -10.05 -8.54
N GLY A 75 9.91 -9.64 -8.15
CA GLY A 75 9.13 -10.27 -7.12
C GLY A 75 8.37 -11.53 -7.52
N GLU A 76 8.20 -11.85 -8.82
CA GLU A 76 7.45 -13.05 -9.21
C GLU A 76 8.14 -14.34 -8.69
N LEU A 77 9.45 -14.44 -8.87
CA LEU A 77 10.23 -15.56 -8.33
C LEU A 77 10.26 -15.55 -6.80
N GLU A 78 10.44 -14.37 -6.20
CA GLU A 78 10.46 -14.23 -4.75
C GLU A 78 9.07 -14.43 -4.14
N PHE A 79 8.03 -13.85 -4.74
CA PHE A 79 6.64 -14.10 -4.35
C PHE A 79 6.29 -15.58 -4.45
N GLY A 80 6.65 -16.25 -5.57
CA GLY A 80 6.44 -17.67 -5.75
C GLY A 80 7.19 -18.53 -4.74
N LYS A 81 8.40 -18.15 -4.32
CA LYS A 81 9.13 -18.82 -3.22
C LYS A 81 8.43 -18.63 -1.89
N GLN A 82 8.12 -17.39 -1.51
CA GLN A 82 7.44 -17.07 -0.26
C GLN A 82 6.07 -17.75 -0.19
N LEU A 83 5.32 -17.76 -1.28
CA LEU A 83 4.02 -18.45 -1.36
C LEU A 83 4.15 -19.97 -1.15
N ARG A 84 5.15 -20.62 -1.79
CA ARG A 84 5.42 -22.05 -1.60
C ARG A 84 5.79 -22.37 -0.15
N ASP A 85 6.69 -21.59 0.43
CA ASP A 85 7.14 -21.80 1.82
C ASP A 85 5.98 -21.60 2.78
N LEU A 86 5.14 -20.61 2.54
CA LEU A 86 3.96 -20.32 3.32
C LEU A 86 2.94 -21.47 3.26
N LEU A 87 2.59 -21.92 2.07
CA LEU A 87 1.63 -23.01 1.88
C LEU A 87 2.13 -24.36 2.43
N ARG A 88 3.44 -24.62 2.36
CA ARG A 88 4.04 -25.85 2.88
C ARG A 88 4.16 -25.87 4.41
N ASN A 89 4.67 -24.77 4.98
CA ASN A 89 5.10 -24.75 6.36
C ASN A 89 4.05 -24.20 7.33
N PHE A 90 3.20 -23.26 6.86
CA PHE A 90 2.23 -22.55 7.70
C PHE A 90 0.79 -23.01 7.47
N LYS A 91 0.44 -23.37 6.24
CA LYS A 91 -0.92 -23.81 5.86
C LYS A 91 -2.02 -22.90 6.45
N PRO A 92 -2.00 -21.59 6.18
CA PRO A 92 -2.95 -20.68 6.77
C PRO A 92 -4.37 -20.99 6.28
N ALA A 93 -5.36 -20.72 7.14
CA ALA A 93 -6.77 -20.80 6.75
C ALA A 93 -7.09 -19.75 5.67
N ARG A 94 -6.47 -18.56 5.78
CA ARG A 94 -6.68 -17.46 4.85
C ARG A 94 -5.37 -16.72 4.52
N LEU A 95 -5.25 -16.32 3.26
CA LEU A 95 -4.15 -15.54 2.72
C LEU A 95 -4.70 -14.26 2.11
N LEU A 96 -4.30 -13.11 2.64
CA LEU A 96 -4.62 -11.78 2.11
C LEU A 96 -3.40 -11.25 1.39
N ILE A 97 -3.57 -10.75 0.16
CA ILE A 97 -2.48 -10.24 -0.66
C ILE A 97 -2.81 -8.81 -1.07
N GLU A 98 -1.93 -7.88 -0.70
CA GLU A 98 -1.98 -6.48 -1.15
C GLU A 98 -0.91 -6.23 -2.21
N PRO A 99 -1.26 -6.12 -3.49
CA PRO A 99 -0.36 -5.61 -4.51
C PRO A 99 -0.01 -4.14 -4.24
N SER A 100 1.16 -3.70 -4.70
CA SER A 100 1.46 -2.27 -4.75
C SER A 100 0.38 -1.50 -5.51
N GLY A 101 0.05 -0.29 -5.04
CA GLY A 101 -0.91 0.58 -5.73
C GLY A 101 -0.50 0.98 -7.16
N ALA A 102 0.78 0.80 -7.51
CA ALA A 102 1.32 0.95 -8.86
C ALA A 102 1.56 -0.40 -9.56
N GLY A 103 1.15 -1.53 -8.96
CA GLY A 103 1.39 -2.88 -9.48
C GLY A 103 0.26 -3.41 -10.37
N HIS A 104 0.63 -4.28 -11.30
CA HIS A 104 -0.33 -5.05 -12.07
C HIS A 104 -0.85 -6.22 -11.23
N ALA A 105 -2.09 -6.13 -10.77
CA ALA A 105 -2.72 -7.21 -10.01
C ALA A 105 -2.88 -8.50 -10.83
N ALA A 106 -2.93 -8.39 -12.15
CA ALA A 106 -3.09 -9.52 -13.07
C ALA A 106 -2.00 -10.57 -12.89
N ASP A 107 -0.73 -10.18 -12.78
CA ASP A 107 0.41 -11.10 -12.65
C ASP A 107 0.32 -11.94 -11.36
N ILE A 108 -0.14 -11.31 -10.28
CA ILE A 108 -0.39 -12.01 -9.00
C ILE A 108 -1.55 -12.98 -9.13
N VAL A 109 -2.64 -12.56 -9.79
CA VAL A 109 -3.81 -13.40 -10.04
C VAL A 109 -3.42 -14.61 -10.89
N ASP A 110 -2.63 -14.43 -11.94
CA ASP A 110 -2.14 -15.51 -12.81
C ASP A 110 -1.27 -16.49 -12.01
N THR A 111 -0.36 -15.98 -11.19
CA THR A 111 0.44 -16.82 -10.28
C THR A 111 -0.45 -17.63 -9.33
N LEU A 112 -1.42 -16.99 -8.68
CA LEU A 112 -2.34 -17.69 -7.77
C LEU A 112 -3.20 -18.73 -8.49
N ALA A 113 -3.65 -18.45 -9.73
CA ALA A 113 -4.39 -19.39 -10.54
C ALA A 113 -3.59 -20.67 -10.85
N LEU A 114 -2.26 -20.57 -11.06
CA LEU A 114 -1.39 -21.75 -11.21
C LEU A 114 -1.38 -22.60 -9.94
N TYR A 115 -1.31 -21.98 -8.75
CA TYR A 115 -1.37 -22.71 -7.48
C TYR A 115 -2.76 -23.29 -7.19
N GLU A 116 -3.83 -22.61 -7.62
CA GLU A 116 -5.21 -23.13 -7.55
C GLU A 116 -5.36 -24.38 -8.44
N ALA A 117 -4.86 -24.34 -9.68
CA ALA A 117 -4.87 -25.47 -10.60
C ALA A 117 -4.12 -26.69 -10.02
N GLN A 118 -3.08 -26.46 -9.21
CA GLN A 118 -2.34 -27.49 -8.47
C GLN A 118 -3.03 -27.90 -7.16
N LYS A 119 -4.20 -27.36 -6.83
CA LYS A 119 -4.93 -27.56 -5.58
C LYS A 119 -4.15 -27.21 -4.31
N ALA A 120 -3.16 -26.33 -4.42
CA ALA A 120 -2.36 -25.87 -3.31
C ALA A 120 -3.04 -24.76 -2.49
N LEU A 121 -3.91 -23.99 -3.11
CA LEU A 121 -4.78 -22.96 -2.50
C LEU A 121 -6.10 -22.89 -3.27
N GLN A 122 -7.03 -22.07 -2.77
CA GLN A 122 -8.25 -21.65 -3.46
C GLN A 122 -8.27 -20.12 -3.57
N LEU A 123 -8.27 -19.58 -4.78
CA LEU A 123 -8.40 -18.14 -4.99
C LEU A 123 -9.88 -17.77 -4.95
N ASP A 124 -10.30 -17.15 -3.84
CA ASP A 124 -11.72 -16.81 -3.63
C ASP A 124 -12.10 -15.52 -4.36
N SER A 125 -11.39 -14.41 -4.10
CA SER A 125 -11.77 -13.12 -4.67
C SER A 125 -10.58 -12.23 -5.00
N VAL A 126 -10.74 -11.47 -6.08
CA VAL A 126 -9.90 -10.32 -6.42
C VAL A 126 -10.77 -9.07 -6.28
N ILE A 127 -10.48 -8.24 -5.28
CA ILE A 127 -11.25 -7.06 -4.92
C ILE A 127 -10.48 -5.82 -5.33
N CYS A 128 -11.08 -4.94 -6.13
CA CYS A 128 -10.50 -3.65 -6.46
C CYS A 128 -11.24 -2.53 -5.73
N LEU A 129 -10.51 -1.76 -4.93
CA LEU A 129 -11.01 -0.56 -4.27
C LEU A 129 -10.79 0.65 -5.19
N VAL A 130 -11.89 1.25 -5.63
CA VAL A 130 -11.91 2.46 -6.45
C VAL A 130 -12.17 3.66 -5.54
N ASP A 131 -11.21 4.55 -5.39
CA ASP A 131 -11.38 5.76 -4.58
C ASP A 131 -12.46 6.65 -5.20
N SER A 132 -13.47 7.02 -4.41
CA SER A 132 -14.55 7.88 -4.86
C SER A 132 -14.05 9.20 -5.46
N GLN A 133 -12.97 9.73 -4.89
CA GLN A 133 -12.38 10.99 -5.32
C GLN A 133 -11.62 10.90 -6.66
N ASP A 134 -11.38 9.69 -7.17
CA ASP A 134 -10.65 9.43 -8.42
C ASP A 134 -11.53 8.90 -9.56
N THR A 135 -12.81 8.63 -9.33
CA THR A 135 -13.72 8.01 -10.31
C THR A 135 -13.75 8.77 -11.63
N GLY A 136 -13.94 10.10 -11.60
CA GLY A 136 -13.94 10.94 -12.80
C GLY A 136 -12.61 10.86 -13.57
N ARG A 137 -11.47 10.92 -12.88
CA ARG A 137 -10.15 10.79 -13.50
C ARG A 137 -9.95 9.41 -14.15
N ILE A 138 -10.38 8.35 -13.46
CA ILE A 138 -10.25 6.98 -13.97
C ILE A 138 -11.11 6.79 -15.22
N LEU A 139 -12.34 7.29 -15.20
CA LEU A 139 -13.26 7.20 -16.32
C LEU A 139 -12.77 7.97 -17.56
N ASP A 140 -12.31 9.21 -17.36
CA ASP A 140 -11.90 10.10 -18.46
C ASP A 140 -10.55 9.71 -19.07
N LYS A 141 -9.57 9.37 -18.22
CA LYS A 141 -8.17 9.15 -18.64
C LYS A 141 -7.82 7.69 -18.83
N ARG A 142 -8.58 6.76 -18.26
CA ARG A 142 -8.34 5.31 -18.27
C ARG A 142 -6.87 4.96 -18.01
N PRO A 143 -6.31 5.38 -16.86
CA PRO A 143 -4.89 5.16 -16.59
C PRO A 143 -4.59 3.66 -16.65
N PRO A 144 -3.53 3.21 -17.37
CA PRO A 144 -3.35 1.79 -17.69
C PRO A 144 -3.27 0.88 -16.47
N ILE A 145 -2.63 1.32 -15.39
CA ILE A 145 -2.45 0.52 -14.17
C ILE A 145 -3.78 0.34 -13.44
N GLU A 146 -4.46 1.45 -13.12
CA GLU A 146 -5.74 1.43 -12.42
C GLU A 146 -6.80 0.70 -13.26
N TRP A 147 -6.79 0.90 -14.58
CA TRP A 147 -7.71 0.20 -15.47
C TRP A 147 -7.44 -1.31 -15.48
N SER A 148 -6.17 -1.74 -15.51
CA SER A 148 -5.78 -3.15 -15.38
C SER A 148 -6.21 -3.75 -14.03
N GLN A 149 -6.08 -3.01 -12.93
CA GLN A 149 -6.53 -3.44 -11.61
C GLN A 149 -8.05 -3.65 -11.58
N ILE A 150 -8.81 -2.73 -12.18
CA ILE A 150 -10.25 -2.85 -12.34
C ILE A 150 -10.61 -4.06 -13.20
N GLN A 151 -9.94 -4.25 -14.34
CA GLN A 151 -10.20 -5.36 -15.24
C GLN A 151 -9.94 -6.72 -14.60
N SER A 152 -8.89 -6.88 -13.82
CA SER A 152 -8.53 -8.14 -13.16
C SER A 152 -9.39 -8.49 -11.95
N ALA A 153 -10.18 -7.55 -11.42
CA ALA A 153 -11.01 -7.78 -10.24
C ALA A 153 -12.31 -8.56 -10.54
N ASP A 154 -12.74 -9.36 -9.55
CA ASP A 154 -14.08 -9.96 -9.51
C ASP A 154 -15.08 -9.00 -8.86
N ALA A 155 -14.63 -8.27 -7.83
CA ALA A 155 -15.45 -7.32 -7.11
C ALA A 155 -14.89 -5.90 -7.25
N LEU A 156 -15.75 -4.93 -7.59
CA LEU A 156 -15.40 -3.51 -7.53
C LEU A 156 -16.12 -2.87 -6.34
N LEU A 157 -15.38 -2.18 -5.50
CA LEU A 157 -15.93 -1.47 -4.36
C LEU A 157 -15.59 0.01 -4.44
N LEU A 158 -16.63 0.86 -4.40
CA LEU A 158 -16.43 2.29 -4.19
C LEU A 158 -15.89 2.51 -2.79
N SER A 159 -14.66 2.93 -2.70
CA SER A 159 -13.99 3.26 -1.44
C SER A 159 -14.27 4.71 -1.05
N LYS A 160 -14.32 4.97 0.26
CA LYS A 160 -14.65 6.28 0.84
C LYS A 160 -16.00 6.84 0.33
N PRO A 161 -17.07 6.06 0.40
CA PRO A 161 -18.40 6.46 -0.10
C PRO A 161 -18.98 7.68 0.63
N ASP A 162 -18.47 7.96 1.83
CA ASP A 162 -18.78 9.14 2.65
C ASP A 162 -18.27 10.45 2.01
N LEU A 163 -17.24 10.38 1.16
CA LEU A 163 -16.70 11.51 0.41
C LEU A 163 -17.27 11.61 -1.01
N ALA A 164 -18.14 10.67 -1.41
CA ALA A 164 -18.72 10.63 -2.74
C ALA A 164 -20.00 11.46 -2.83
N HIS A 165 -20.06 12.38 -3.79
CA HIS A 165 -21.29 12.99 -4.24
C HIS A 165 -21.97 12.09 -5.31
N GLU A 166 -23.11 12.52 -5.79
CA GLU A 166 -23.89 11.76 -6.79
C GLU A 166 -23.10 11.51 -8.09
N LYS A 167 -22.31 12.50 -8.52
CA LYS A 167 -21.48 12.39 -9.71
C LYS A 167 -20.45 11.26 -9.60
N GLU A 168 -19.73 11.19 -8.48
CA GLU A 168 -18.70 10.17 -8.25
C GLU A 168 -19.31 8.76 -8.20
N ARG A 169 -20.52 8.63 -7.67
CA ARG A 169 -21.27 7.36 -7.68
C ARG A 169 -21.65 6.94 -9.10
N GLN A 170 -22.19 7.87 -9.90
CA GLN A 170 -22.52 7.63 -11.31
C GLN A 170 -21.27 7.30 -12.14
N ASP A 171 -20.16 8.00 -11.91
CA ASP A 171 -18.90 7.70 -12.60
C ASP A 171 -18.39 6.30 -12.24
N PHE A 172 -18.52 5.86 -10.98
CA PHE A 172 -18.21 4.49 -10.58
C PHE A 172 -19.09 3.46 -11.27
N GLU A 173 -20.40 3.68 -11.36
CA GLU A 173 -21.33 2.81 -12.06
C GLU A 173 -20.98 2.71 -13.55
N ARG A 174 -20.59 3.82 -14.19
CA ARG A 174 -20.11 3.84 -15.58
C ARG A 174 -18.82 3.04 -15.76
N ILE A 175 -17.84 3.22 -14.85
CA ILE A 175 -16.61 2.40 -14.85
C ILE A 175 -16.95 0.92 -14.79
N ALA A 176 -17.88 0.53 -13.93
CA ALA A 176 -18.31 -0.86 -13.78
C ALA A 176 -19.04 -1.38 -15.02
N ALA A 177 -19.91 -0.57 -15.61
CA ALA A 177 -20.67 -0.93 -16.82
C ALA A 177 -19.78 -1.13 -18.06
N GLU A 178 -18.64 -0.46 -18.14
CA GLU A 178 -17.66 -0.61 -19.21
C GLU A 178 -16.81 -1.89 -19.11
N GLN A 179 -16.94 -2.66 -18.02
CA GLN A 179 -16.15 -3.88 -17.86
C GLN A 179 -16.74 -5.06 -18.63
N TYR A 180 -15.86 -5.83 -19.26
CA TYR A 180 -16.22 -7.09 -19.87
C TYR A 180 -15.23 -8.20 -19.47
N PRO A 181 -15.71 -9.36 -18.98
CA PRO A 181 -17.10 -9.61 -18.57
C PRO A 181 -17.55 -8.67 -17.46
N GLN A 182 -18.86 -8.52 -17.29
CA GLN A 182 -19.40 -7.71 -16.20
C GLN A 182 -18.93 -8.23 -14.84
N LYS A 183 -18.69 -7.32 -13.92
CA LYS A 183 -18.20 -7.70 -12.60
C LYS A 183 -19.28 -8.43 -11.79
N PRO A 184 -18.97 -9.61 -11.24
CA PRO A 184 -19.93 -10.40 -10.46
C PRO A 184 -20.40 -9.72 -9.17
N TYR A 185 -19.66 -8.71 -8.69
CA TYR A 185 -20.04 -7.96 -7.50
C TYR A 185 -19.66 -6.49 -7.59
N LEU A 186 -20.60 -5.63 -7.23
CA LEU A 186 -20.40 -4.19 -7.05
C LEU A 186 -20.88 -3.80 -5.66
N GLY A 187 -20.14 -2.92 -4.97
CA GLY A 187 -20.48 -2.48 -3.63
C GLY A 187 -19.71 -1.27 -3.18
N ALA A 188 -19.70 -1.04 -1.88
CA ALA A 188 -18.95 0.04 -1.25
C ALA A 188 -18.09 -0.49 -0.08
N CYS A 189 -16.99 0.22 0.21
CA CYS A 189 -16.10 -0.03 1.33
C CYS A 189 -15.94 1.26 2.13
N SER A 190 -16.60 1.34 3.28
CA SER A 190 -16.51 2.48 4.19
C SER A 190 -15.54 2.16 5.32
N HIS A 191 -14.57 3.06 5.59
CA HIS A 191 -13.59 2.91 6.68
C HIS A 191 -12.87 1.55 6.72
N GLY A 192 -12.73 0.89 5.55
CA GLY A 192 -12.09 -0.41 5.41
C GLY A 192 -13.02 -1.61 5.62
N GLU A 193 -14.27 -1.41 5.98
CA GLU A 193 -15.26 -2.48 6.11
C GLU A 193 -15.59 -3.08 4.74
N LEU A 194 -15.20 -4.34 4.56
CA LEU A 194 -15.47 -5.10 3.34
C LEU A 194 -16.75 -5.91 3.49
N PRO A 195 -17.70 -5.79 2.53
CA PRO A 195 -18.87 -6.65 2.48
C PRO A 195 -18.47 -8.14 2.40
N GLN A 196 -19.15 -9.01 3.15
CA GLN A 196 -18.84 -10.45 3.14
C GLN A 196 -19.03 -11.07 1.75
N GLU A 197 -19.95 -10.56 0.98
CA GLU A 197 -20.23 -10.98 -0.39
C GLU A 197 -19.04 -10.75 -1.32
N ALA A 198 -18.22 -9.72 -1.06
CA ALA A 198 -16.99 -9.46 -1.80
C ALA A 198 -15.86 -10.47 -1.48
N LEU A 199 -15.97 -11.17 -0.34
CA LEU A 199 -14.99 -12.16 0.11
C LEU A 199 -15.38 -13.61 -0.27
N ARG A 200 -16.50 -13.80 -0.95
CA ARG A 200 -16.91 -15.14 -1.43
C ARG A 200 -16.00 -15.63 -2.56
N LYS A 201 -16.08 -16.93 -2.85
CA LYS A 201 -15.47 -17.47 -4.06
C LYS A 201 -16.23 -16.99 -5.29
N PHE A 202 -15.49 -16.46 -6.27
CA PHE A 202 -16.03 -16.14 -7.59
C PHE A 202 -15.54 -17.16 -8.61
N GLU A 203 -16.45 -17.58 -9.50
CA GLU A 203 -16.06 -18.38 -10.65
C GLU A 203 -15.39 -17.47 -11.69
N ARG A 204 -14.24 -17.92 -12.20
CA ARG A 204 -13.45 -17.20 -13.19
C ARG A 204 -13.31 -18.04 -14.44
N GLU A 205 -13.52 -17.42 -15.59
CA GLU A 205 -13.06 -18.01 -16.83
C GLU A 205 -11.53 -17.99 -16.88
N PRO A 206 -10.88 -19.05 -17.42
CA PRO A 206 -9.44 -19.07 -17.58
C PRO A 206 -8.99 -17.86 -18.42
N ARG A 207 -8.27 -16.93 -17.83
CA ARG A 207 -7.67 -15.81 -18.55
C ARG A 207 -6.26 -16.21 -18.95
N PHE A 208 -6.02 -16.41 -20.24
CA PHE A 208 -4.67 -16.52 -20.77
C PHE A 208 -4.17 -15.13 -21.13
N SER A 209 -3.30 -14.55 -20.27
CA SER A 209 -2.52 -13.38 -20.66
C SER A 209 -1.35 -13.84 -21.52
N LEU A 210 -1.41 -13.59 -22.82
CA LEU A 210 -0.32 -13.90 -23.76
C LEU A 210 0.74 -12.80 -23.86
N VAL A 211 0.68 -11.78 -23.02
CA VAL A 211 1.62 -10.67 -23.05
C VAL A 211 2.59 -10.76 -21.89
N PRO A 212 3.86 -11.12 -22.10
CA PRO A 212 4.88 -10.95 -21.08
C PRO A 212 5.06 -9.45 -20.82
N HIS A 213 4.66 -8.97 -19.65
CA HIS A 213 4.98 -7.61 -19.25
C HIS A 213 6.44 -7.54 -18.82
N SER A 214 7.31 -7.22 -19.79
CA SER A 214 8.69 -6.86 -19.48
C SER A 214 8.73 -5.45 -18.89
N ALA A 215 8.52 -5.33 -17.61
CA ALA A 215 8.82 -4.09 -16.91
C ALA A 215 10.33 -4.05 -16.63
N ALA A 216 10.96 -2.92 -16.93
CA ALA A 216 12.37 -2.71 -16.65
C ALA A 216 12.65 -2.91 -15.15
N LEU A 217 13.68 -3.70 -14.85
CA LEU A 217 14.15 -3.95 -13.49
C LEU A 217 14.45 -2.62 -12.80
N ALA A 218 13.67 -2.29 -11.77
CA ALA A 218 13.96 -1.16 -10.94
C ALA A 218 15.14 -1.51 -10.02
N VAL A 219 16.25 -0.81 -10.14
CA VAL A 219 17.41 -0.96 -9.27
C VAL A 219 17.27 0.11 -8.17
N PRO A 220 17.15 -0.26 -6.90
CA PRO A 220 17.13 0.71 -5.83
C PRO A 220 18.51 1.37 -5.70
N LEU A 221 18.55 2.70 -5.70
CA LEU A 221 19.73 3.48 -5.38
C LEU A 221 19.68 3.83 -3.90
N SER A 222 20.49 3.14 -3.10
CA SER A 222 20.60 3.42 -1.66
C SER A 222 21.91 4.15 -1.37
N SER A 223 21.84 5.22 -0.61
CA SER A 223 22.99 5.98 -0.12
C SER A 223 22.85 6.32 1.36
N ALA A 224 23.96 6.26 2.10
CA ALA A 224 24.01 6.90 3.40
C ALA A 224 24.02 8.42 3.20
N PHE A 225 23.31 9.15 4.05
CA PHE A 225 23.37 10.61 4.08
C PHE A 225 23.70 11.12 5.47
N GLU A 226 24.38 12.25 5.52
CA GLU A 226 24.66 12.97 6.76
C GLU A 226 24.49 14.47 6.50
N ILE A 227 23.59 15.10 7.25
CA ILE A 227 23.37 16.55 7.19
C ILE A 227 23.32 17.10 8.61
N ALA A 228 24.35 17.82 9.02
CA ALA A 228 24.38 18.60 10.25
C ALA A 228 23.84 17.85 11.49
N GLY A 229 24.34 16.62 11.73
CA GLY A 229 23.95 15.78 12.86
C GLY A 229 22.75 14.86 12.63
N LEU A 230 22.15 14.85 11.45
CA LEU A 230 21.18 13.86 11.01
C LEU A 230 21.88 12.89 10.05
N SER A 231 22.03 11.64 10.47
CA SER A 231 22.51 10.55 9.62
C SER A 231 21.41 9.51 9.39
N GLY A 232 21.46 8.82 8.28
CA GLY A 232 20.47 7.79 7.96
C GLY A 232 20.75 7.14 6.61
N THR A 233 19.83 6.31 6.18
CA THR A 233 19.83 5.73 4.83
C THR A 233 18.71 6.33 4.01
N GLU A 234 19.03 6.82 2.81
CA GLU A 234 18.09 7.25 1.81
C GLU A 234 18.10 6.24 0.67
N THR A 235 16.93 5.75 0.31
CA THR A 235 16.76 4.84 -0.82
C THR A 235 15.82 5.48 -1.83
N GLN A 236 16.23 5.52 -3.09
CA GLN A 236 15.40 5.96 -4.20
C GLN A 236 15.11 4.77 -5.12
N LEU A 237 13.88 4.65 -5.53
CA LEU A 237 13.40 3.58 -6.40
C LEU A 237 12.50 4.16 -7.47
N GLN A 238 12.76 3.79 -8.72
CA GLN A 238 11.86 4.10 -9.84
C GLN A 238 11.21 2.82 -10.33
N ALA A 239 9.89 2.78 -10.37
CA ALA A 239 9.13 1.69 -10.97
C ALA A 239 7.79 2.19 -11.50
N LEU A 240 7.33 1.63 -12.62
CA LEU A 240 5.99 1.84 -13.18
C LEU A 240 5.60 3.31 -13.40
N GLY A 241 6.55 4.17 -13.73
CA GLY A 241 6.29 5.60 -13.92
C GLY A 241 6.17 6.41 -12.64
N PHE A 242 6.45 5.80 -11.48
CA PHE A 242 6.52 6.46 -10.18
C PHE A 242 7.94 6.44 -9.63
N TRP A 243 8.22 7.38 -8.74
CA TRP A 243 9.42 7.43 -7.94
C TRP A 243 9.04 7.29 -6.47
N ALA A 244 9.77 6.46 -5.74
CA ALA A 244 9.67 6.43 -4.30
C ALA A 244 10.98 6.87 -3.67
N VAL A 245 10.89 7.62 -2.59
CA VAL A 245 12.03 7.96 -1.74
C VAL A 245 11.70 7.53 -0.33
N GLN A 246 12.63 6.83 0.27
CA GLN A 246 12.53 6.33 1.64
C GLN A 246 13.70 6.87 2.45
N TRP A 247 13.43 7.31 3.66
CA TRP A 247 14.43 7.59 4.67
C TRP A 247 14.25 6.67 5.88
N MET A 248 15.33 6.03 6.28
CA MET A 248 15.43 5.28 7.52
C MET A 248 16.37 6.01 8.46
N LEU A 249 15.90 6.36 9.63
CA LEU A 249 16.59 7.23 10.57
C LEU A 249 16.90 6.48 11.87
N PRO A 250 18.07 6.71 12.49
CA PRO A 250 18.49 5.99 13.67
C PRO A 250 17.50 6.05 14.84
N ARG A 251 17.55 5.02 15.66
CA ARG A 251 16.68 4.87 16.85
C ARG A 251 16.84 6.01 17.85
N GLU A 252 18.03 6.59 17.91
CA GLU A 252 18.41 7.63 18.87
C GLU A 252 17.71 8.96 18.57
N LEU A 253 17.27 9.17 17.33
CA LEU A 253 16.58 10.39 16.94
C LEU A 253 15.16 10.42 17.47
N VAL A 254 14.83 11.51 18.13
CA VAL A 254 13.50 11.81 18.64
C VAL A 254 12.99 13.09 17.98
N PHE A 255 11.79 13.03 17.42
CA PHE A 255 11.20 14.13 16.67
C PHE A 255 10.22 14.93 17.54
N ALA A 256 10.32 16.25 17.47
CA ALA A 256 9.32 17.12 18.08
C ALA A 256 8.07 17.19 17.18
N ARG A 257 7.00 16.47 17.56
CA ARG A 257 5.74 16.42 16.78
C ARG A 257 5.20 17.82 16.48
N ALA A 258 5.24 18.72 17.47
CA ALA A 258 4.77 20.11 17.30
C ALA A 258 5.54 20.90 16.21
N ILE A 259 6.75 20.44 15.83
CA ILE A 259 7.53 21.03 14.74
C ILE A 259 7.35 20.23 13.46
N LEU A 260 7.33 18.90 13.56
CA LEU A 260 7.25 18.00 12.43
C LEU A 260 5.90 18.12 11.69
N GLU A 261 4.79 18.10 12.42
CA GLU A 261 3.42 18.07 11.86
C GLU A 261 3.10 19.29 10.98
N PRO A 262 3.30 20.55 11.41
CA PRO A 262 3.05 21.71 10.57
C PRO A 262 3.95 21.77 9.33
N ARG A 263 5.20 21.35 9.46
CA ARG A 263 6.16 21.35 8.36
C ARG A 263 5.86 20.29 7.33
N LEU A 264 5.44 19.09 7.76
CA LEU A 264 4.95 18.05 6.85
C LEU A 264 3.71 18.53 6.11
N SER A 265 2.74 19.11 6.81
CA SER A 265 1.52 19.65 6.19
C SER A 265 1.85 20.70 5.12
N TRP A 266 2.71 21.67 5.43
CA TRP A 266 3.17 22.67 4.48
C TRP A 266 3.85 22.04 3.25
N LEU A 267 4.76 21.09 3.47
CA LEU A 267 5.51 20.45 2.38
C LEU A 267 4.61 19.63 1.47
N LEU A 268 3.60 18.95 2.06
CA LEU A 268 2.60 18.21 1.30
C LEU A 268 1.73 19.14 0.45
N GLU A 269 1.27 20.26 0.99
CA GLU A 269 0.48 21.25 0.28
C GLU A 269 1.28 21.87 -0.88
N ALA A 270 2.53 22.23 -0.65
CA ALA A 270 3.42 22.81 -1.67
C ALA A 270 3.72 21.85 -2.84
N ASN A 271 3.58 20.52 -2.64
CA ASN A 271 3.95 19.50 -3.61
C ASN A 271 2.79 18.61 -4.07
N GLN A 272 1.54 19.01 -3.86
CA GLN A 272 0.34 18.23 -4.19
C GLN A 272 0.27 17.73 -5.64
N VAL A 273 0.87 18.47 -6.57
CA VAL A 273 0.79 18.14 -8.01
C VAL A 273 1.50 16.83 -8.35
N TRP A 274 2.57 16.51 -7.67
CA TRP A 274 3.42 15.35 -8.00
C TRP A 274 3.66 14.38 -6.85
N LEU A 275 3.40 14.77 -5.59
CA LEU A 275 3.41 13.88 -4.46
C LEU A 275 2.08 13.10 -4.38
N ARG A 276 2.16 11.78 -4.50
CA ARG A 276 1.00 10.88 -4.54
C ARG A 276 0.66 10.27 -3.20
N ARG A 277 1.67 9.95 -2.41
CA ARG A 277 1.52 9.35 -1.09
C ARG A 277 2.70 9.73 -0.20
N MET A 278 2.44 9.89 1.06
CA MET A 278 3.44 9.91 2.11
C MET A 278 2.97 9.02 3.26
N LYS A 279 3.86 8.19 3.78
CA LYS A 279 3.70 7.47 5.03
C LYS A 279 4.95 7.62 5.88
N GLY A 280 4.78 7.73 7.20
CA GLY A 280 5.90 7.83 8.12
C GLY A 280 5.56 7.30 9.50
N VAL A 281 6.56 6.78 10.20
CA VAL A 281 6.50 6.50 11.62
C VAL A 281 7.67 7.20 12.29
N PHE A 282 7.37 8.04 13.29
CA PHE A 282 8.36 8.87 13.96
C PHE A 282 8.35 8.61 15.45
N ARG A 283 9.54 8.45 16.02
CA ARG A 283 9.71 8.44 17.47
C ARG A 283 9.59 9.85 18.01
N THR A 284 8.57 10.07 18.84
CA THR A 284 8.25 11.41 19.37
C THR A 284 8.50 11.53 20.87
N GLY A 285 9.27 10.62 21.47
CA GLY A 285 9.63 10.63 22.88
C GLY A 285 9.65 9.25 23.50
N LEU A 286 9.36 9.18 24.81
CA LEU A 286 9.27 7.94 25.57
C LEU A 286 7.90 7.23 25.39
N GLY A 287 6.91 7.94 24.88
CA GLY A 287 5.55 7.45 24.58
C GLY A 287 5.47 6.63 23.27
N PRO A 288 4.25 6.43 22.77
CA PRO A 288 4.04 5.82 21.46
C PRO A 288 4.71 6.65 20.35
N SER A 289 5.12 5.99 19.27
CA SER A 289 5.56 6.68 18.05
C SER A 289 4.36 7.25 17.32
N TRP A 290 4.57 8.30 16.54
CA TRP A 290 3.55 8.91 15.72
C TRP A 290 3.59 8.31 14.31
N LEU A 291 2.56 7.56 13.96
CA LEU A 291 2.32 7.06 12.61
C LEU A 291 1.53 8.12 11.86
N VAL A 292 2.02 8.54 10.71
CA VAL A 292 1.45 9.63 9.91
C VAL A 292 1.36 9.25 8.44
N GLN A 293 0.30 9.69 7.79
CA GLN A 293 0.12 9.45 6.36
C GLN A 293 -0.61 10.60 5.66
N SER A 294 -0.35 10.71 4.36
CA SER A 294 -1.04 11.61 3.45
C SER A 294 -1.19 10.99 2.07
N GLN A 295 -2.28 11.31 1.42
CA GLN A 295 -2.60 10.91 0.05
C GLN A 295 -2.78 12.15 -0.84
N GLY A 296 -1.99 13.19 -0.60
CA GLY A 296 -2.06 14.46 -1.31
C GLY A 296 -3.16 15.43 -0.83
N ARG A 297 -3.89 15.09 0.24
CA ARG A 297 -5.02 15.91 0.75
C ARG A 297 -5.01 16.00 2.28
N GLY A 298 -3.96 16.59 2.81
CA GLY A 298 -3.82 16.75 4.25
C GLY A 298 -3.12 15.57 4.93
N LEU A 299 -2.86 15.75 6.20
CA LEU A 299 -2.09 14.84 7.03
C LEU A 299 -3.02 14.19 8.05
N THR A 300 -2.95 12.86 8.17
CA THR A 300 -3.61 12.10 9.22
C THR A 300 -2.58 11.37 10.04
N GLY A 301 -2.80 11.25 11.35
CA GLY A 301 -1.85 10.59 12.21
C GLY A 301 -2.49 9.89 13.40
N GLU A 302 -1.90 8.78 13.81
CA GLU A 302 -2.31 7.98 14.96
C GLU A 302 -1.10 7.52 15.80
N ASP A 303 -1.33 7.11 17.03
CA ASP A 303 -0.28 6.57 17.89
C ASP A 303 0.08 5.14 17.48
N SER A 304 1.38 4.82 17.48
CA SER A 304 1.91 3.51 17.11
C SER A 304 2.79 2.92 18.21
N ALA A 305 2.65 1.61 18.42
CA ALA A 305 3.52 0.87 19.33
C ALA A 305 4.94 0.62 18.79
N PHE A 306 5.19 0.91 17.51
CA PHE A 306 6.51 0.74 16.89
C PHE A 306 7.54 1.71 17.48
N ARG A 307 8.73 1.19 17.89
CA ARG A 307 9.77 1.98 18.59
C ARG A 307 11.18 1.64 18.15
N ARG A 308 11.38 0.95 17.03
CA ARG A 308 12.72 0.53 16.58
C ARG A 308 13.54 1.68 16.01
N ASP A 309 12.92 2.46 15.14
CA ASP A 309 13.55 3.55 14.39
C ASP A 309 12.47 4.56 13.96
N SER A 310 12.84 5.56 13.17
CA SER A 310 11.90 6.41 12.44
C SER A 310 12.05 6.18 10.95
N ARG A 311 10.94 6.10 10.23
CA ARG A 311 10.93 5.84 8.78
C ARG A 311 9.92 6.74 8.10
N ILE A 312 10.24 7.15 6.88
CA ILE A 312 9.32 7.88 6.02
C ILE A 312 9.48 7.40 4.58
N GLU A 313 8.36 7.26 3.91
CA GLU A 313 8.26 6.95 2.49
C GLU A 313 7.41 8.00 1.80
N ILE A 314 7.86 8.47 0.65
CA ILE A 314 7.08 9.29 -0.26
C ILE A 314 7.03 8.64 -1.63
N VAL A 315 5.89 8.76 -2.32
CA VAL A 315 5.70 8.31 -3.70
C VAL A 315 5.36 9.51 -4.56
N LEU A 316 6.08 9.65 -5.66
CA LEU A 316 6.06 10.79 -6.55
C LEU A 316 5.71 10.35 -7.97
N SER A 317 5.02 11.21 -8.73
CA SER A 317 4.74 10.98 -10.16
C SER A 317 5.83 11.51 -11.10
N ALA A 318 6.92 12.07 -10.56
CA ALA A 318 8.09 12.55 -11.29
C ALA A 318 9.37 12.30 -10.49
N ALA A 319 10.53 12.34 -11.17
CA ALA A 319 11.83 12.22 -10.50
C ALA A 319 12.02 13.33 -9.46
N PRO A 320 12.47 13.02 -8.24
CA PRO A 320 12.80 14.05 -7.26
C PRO A 320 14.02 14.84 -7.71
N THR A 321 13.98 16.16 -7.54
CA THR A 321 15.18 17.01 -7.69
C THR A 321 16.02 16.98 -6.42
N ASN A 322 17.31 17.31 -6.54
CA ASN A 322 18.18 17.42 -5.35
C ASN A 322 17.64 18.45 -4.34
N GLU A 323 17.12 19.59 -4.82
CA GLU A 323 16.53 20.63 -3.98
C GLU A 323 15.33 20.09 -3.18
N PHE A 324 14.49 19.28 -3.81
CA PHE A 324 13.38 18.63 -3.14
C PHE A 324 13.84 17.63 -2.07
N LEU A 325 14.86 16.82 -2.37
CA LEU A 325 15.45 15.88 -1.40
C LEU A 325 16.07 16.63 -0.22
N ASP A 326 16.79 17.72 -0.49
CA ASP A 326 17.40 18.55 0.56
C ASP A 326 16.34 19.24 1.42
N LEU A 327 15.22 19.63 0.85
CA LEU A 327 14.10 20.19 1.61
C LEU A 327 13.57 19.17 2.62
N TRP A 328 13.37 17.90 2.22
CA TRP A 328 12.97 16.82 3.12
C TRP A 328 14.02 16.52 4.19
N ARG A 329 15.29 16.39 3.81
CA ARG A 329 16.40 16.16 4.74
C ARG A 329 16.52 17.25 5.78
N ASN A 330 16.38 18.53 5.37
CA ASN A 330 16.41 19.67 6.26
C ASN A 330 15.20 19.69 7.22
N LEU A 331 14.01 19.37 6.71
CA LEU A 331 12.80 19.23 7.54
C LEU A 331 13.01 18.19 8.65
N LEU A 332 13.51 17.01 8.29
CA LEU A 332 13.76 15.91 9.23
C LEU A 332 14.80 16.29 10.26
N ARG A 333 15.93 16.91 9.84
CA ARG A 333 16.96 17.41 10.75
C ARG A 333 16.42 18.42 11.76
N ASP A 334 15.67 19.41 11.28
CA ASP A 334 15.18 20.50 12.13
C ASP A 334 14.09 20.02 13.10
N ALA A 335 13.36 19.00 12.76
CA ALA A 335 12.36 18.40 13.64
C ALA A 335 12.97 17.42 14.67
N ALA A 336 14.12 16.80 14.36
CA ALA A 336 14.86 15.95 15.28
C ALA A 336 15.71 16.78 16.27
N ASN A 337 16.24 17.90 15.82
CA ASN A 337 17.07 18.81 16.62
C ASN A 337 16.47 20.23 16.54
N PRO A 338 15.36 20.49 17.24
CA PRO A 338 14.69 21.78 17.13
C PRO A 338 15.60 22.92 17.55
N PRO A 339 15.69 24.01 16.77
CA PRO A 339 16.47 25.18 17.15
C PRO A 339 15.91 25.77 18.45
N LYS A 340 16.79 26.31 19.28
CA LYS A 340 16.43 26.93 20.59
C LYS A 340 15.42 28.09 20.47
N SER A 341 15.23 28.61 19.28
CA SER A 341 14.17 29.57 18.90
C SER A 341 13.51 29.10 17.59
N PRO A 342 12.16 29.14 17.48
CA PRO A 342 11.47 28.69 16.28
C PRO A 342 11.85 29.59 15.09
N ARG A 343 12.39 29.00 14.03
CA ARG A 343 12.46 29.68 12.72
C ARG A 343 11.06 29.63 12.09
N PRO A 344 10.58 30.73 11.52
CA PRO A 344 9.33 30.68 10.73
C PRO A 344 9.50 29.71 9.56
N PRO A 345 8.41 29.09 9.07
CA PRO A 345 8.47 28.28 7.85
C PRO A 345 9.03 29.15 6.70
N PRO A 346 9.75 28.57 5.75
CA PRO A 346 10.22 29.30 4.57
C PRO A 346 9.04 29.87 3.80
N PRO A 347 9.22 31.02 3.16
CA PRO A 347 8.16 31.73 2.45
C PRO A 347 7.57 30.95 1.29
#